data_e57a30ddfafba114f2aa97f81c580b34
#
_entry.id   e57a30ddfafba114f2aa97f81c580b34
#
_cell.length_a   1.000
_cell.length_b   1.000
_cell.length_c   1.000
_cell.angle_alpha   90.00
_cell.angle_beta   90.00
_cell.angle_gamma   90.00
#
_symmetry.space_group_name_H-M   'P 1'
#
loop_
_entity.id
_entity.type
_entity.pdbx_description
1 polymer ?
#
loop_
_entity_poly.entity_id
_entity_poly.type
_entity_poly.pdbx_seq_one_letter_code
_entity_poly.pdbx_strand_id
1 'polypeptide(L)'
;VRSSAASDVYKRQNYHTGTAASSRTTAGAVQYRNIENPWGNIWEWIDGVNFSDGTVYVCTTPANYADDTTSGYTNAGTKTQSDGWIKAIGISSTAPWAFFPTEVGGSETTYIPDCAGYGSGWRVLYVGGGYGNSTGNVGLFNFNANNTSSNSNSNVGARLLVFSLIGAGFSSPLGENIAA
;
A
#
# COMPACT_ATOMS: atom_id res chain seq x y z
N VAL A 1 0.87 0.53 -20.21
CA VAL A 1 0.39 1.36 -19.09
C VAL A 1 1.28 2.59 -19.01
N ARG A 2 0.67 3.71 -19.11
CA ARG A 2 1.40 4.98 -19.17
C ARG A 2 1.74 5.51 -17.80
N SER A 3 2.92 5.81 -17.70
CA SER A 3 3.81 6.65 -16.90
C SER A 3 3.20 7.55 -15.82
N SER A 4 4.07 8.01 -14.97
CA SER A 4 3.90 8.97 -13.89
C SER A 4 3.03 10.18 -14.19
N ALA A 5 3.02 10.69 -15.43
CA ALA A 5 2.13 11.79 -15.80
C ALA A 5 0.64 11.40 -15.67
N ALA A 6 0.27 10.17 -16.02
CA ALA A 6 -1.08 9.66 -15.78
C ALA A 6 -1.33 9.45 -14.28
N SER A 7 -0.34 8.91 -13.57
CA SER A 7 -0.38 8.75 -12.13
C SER A 7 -0.53 10.10 -11.42
N ASP A 8 0.19 11.13 -11.83
CA ASP A 8 0.09 12.48 -11.26
C ASP A 8 -1.26 13.15 -11.52
N VAL A 9 -1.81 12.95 -12.70
CA VAL A 9 -3.15 13.45 -13.04
C VAL A 9 -4.21 12.73 -12.20
N TYR A 10 -4.09 11.41 -12.06
CA TYR A 10 -5.02 10.62 -11.24
C TYR A 10 -4.88 10.90 -9.74
N LYS A 11 -3.70 11.21 -9.26
CA LYS A 11 -3.45 11.62 -7.87
C LYS A 11 -4.18 12.92 -7.48
N ARG A 12 -4.56 13.73 -8.48
CA ARG A 12 -5.15 15.05 -8.30
C ARG A 12 -6.56 15.17 -8.86
N GLN A 13 -7.11 14.12 -9.43
CA GLN A 13 -8.46 14.14 -9.99
C GLN A 13 -9.46 13.55 -9.00
N ASN A 14 -10.56 14.25 -8.84
CA ASN A 14 -11.76 13.62 -8.32
C ASN A 14 -12.35 12.72 -9.41
N TYR A 15 -12.40 11.43 -9.18
CA TYR A 15 -12.86 10.43 -10.15
C TYR A 15 -14.29 10.70 -10.64
N HIS A 16 -15.15 11.27 -9.81
CA HIS A 16 -16.54 11.56 -10.17
C HIS A 16 -16.71 12.85 -10.98
N THR A 17 -15.83 13.82 -10.82
CA THR A 17 -15.95 15.12 -11.49
C THR A 17 -14.97 15.32 -12.63
N GLY A 18 -13.96 14.47 -12.74
CA GLY A 18 -12.89 14.62 -13.73
C GLY A 18 -12.06 15.89 -13.57
N THR A 19 -12.24 16.62 -12.49
CA THR A 19 -11.57 17.89 -12.26
C THR A 19 -10.21 17.67 -11.61
N ALA A 20 -9.15 18.11 -12.30
CA ALA A 20 -7.82 18.11 -11.73
C ALA A 20 -7.72 19.11 -10.57
N ALA A 21 -7.15 18.68 -9.45
CA ALA A 21 -6.92 19.58 -8.34
C ALA A 21 -5.79 20.58 -8.64
N SER A 22 -6.01 21.83 -8.31
CA SER A 22 -5.05 22.90 -8.56
C SER A 22 -3.89 22.94 -7.56
N SER A 23 -4.02 22.27 -6.42
CA SER A 23 -2.96 22.13 -5.41
C SER A 23 -3.22 20.91 -4.54
N ARG A 24 -2.20 20.45 -3.79
CA ARG A 24 -2.34 19.36 -2.82
C ARG A 24 -3.28 19.67 -1.68
N THR A 25 -3.47 20.93 -1.34
CA THR A 25 -4.33 21.39 -0.25
C THR A 25 -5.78 21.57 -0.66
N THR A 26 -6.03 21.68 -1.98
CA THR A 26 -7.37 21.80 -2.58
C THR A 26 -7.70 20.62 -3.48
N ALA A 27 -6.83 19.61 -3.48
CA ALA A 27 -7.01 18.41 -4.26
C ALA A 27 -8.29 17.69 -3.84
N GLY A 28 -9.20 17.50 -4.75
CA GLY A 28 -10.27 16.54 -4.59
C GLY A 28 -9.66 15.18 -4.28
N ALA A 29 -10.30 14.42 -3.41
CA ALA A 29 -9.89 13.07 -3.08
C ALA A 29 -9.73 12.22 -4.36
N VAL A 30 -8.66 11.46 -4.46
CA VAL A 30 -8.56 10.41 -5.47
C VAL A 30 -9.62 9.37 -5.13
N GLN A 31 -10.43 9.01 -6.09
CA GLN A 31 -11.42 7.95 -5.92
C GLN A 31 -11.25 6.89 -6.99
N TYR A 32 -11.28 5.64 -6.57
CA TYR A 32 -11.26 4.50 -7.46
C TYR A 32 -12.23 3.43 -6.96
N ARG A 33 -13.23 3.08 -7.77
CA ARG A 33 -14.25 2.06 -7.44
C ARG A 33 -14.89 2.27 -6.06
N ASN A 34 -15.28 3.52 -5.75
CA ASN A 34 -15.86 3.94 -4.47
C ASN A 34 -14.90 3.87 -3.25
N ILE A 35 -13.61 3.69 -3.48
CA ILE A 35 -12.60 3.84 -2.45
C ILE A 35 -12.02 5.24 -2.56
N GLU A 36 -12.15 6.04 -1.51
CA GLU A 36 -11.57 7.37 -1.45
C GLU A 36 -10.10 7.29 -1.00
N ASN A 37 -9.29 8.15 -1.61
CA ASN A 37 -7.87 8.27 -1.29
C ASN A 37 -7.10 6.94 -1.21
N PRO A 38 -7.21 6.06 -2.21
CA PRO A 38 -6.45 4.80 -2.21
C PRO A 38 -4.94 5.01 -2.25
N TRP A 39 -4.49 6.24 -2.55
CA TRP A 39 -3.10 6.71 -2.43
C TRP A 39 -3.08 8.23 -2.34
N GLY A 40 -1.95 8.80 -1.87
CA GLY A 40 -1.63 10.23 -1.99
C GLY A 40 -2.16 11.15 -0.90
N ASN A 41 -2.90 10.63 0.06
CA ASN A 41 -3.40 11.40 1.19
C ASN A 41 -2.73 10.99 2.50
N ILE A 42 -2.88 9.74 2.88
CA ILE A 42 -2.28 9.15 4.08
C ILE A 42 -1.52 7.89 3.65
N TRP A 43 -0.32 7.69 4.19
CA TRP A 43 0.36 6.43 4.13
C TRP A 43 -0.50 5.35 4.75
N GLU A 44 -0.77 4.30 4.01
CA GLU A 44 -1.57 3.17 4.48
C GLU A 44 -0.66 2.11 5.09
N TRP A 45 -0.85 1.83 6.36
CA TRP A 45 -0.19 0.70 7.04
C TRP A 45 -0.79 -0.62 6.56
N ILE A 46 0.06 -1.58 6.27
CA ILE A 46 -0.35 -2.93 5.86
C ILE A 46 0.09 -3.94 6.92
N ASP A 47 -0.89 -4.55 7.57
CA ASP A 47 -0.65 -5.65 8.50
C ASP A 47 -0.30 -6.96 7.80
N GLY A 48 0.34 -7.88 8.55
CA GLY A 48 0.73 -9.17 8.04
C GLY A 48 1.96 -9.17 7.14
N VAL A 49 2.71 -8.05 7.12
CA VAL A 49 3.97 -7.93 6.38
C VAL A 49 5.03 -7.31 7.29
N ASN A 50 6.10 -8.05 7.54
CA ASN A 50 7.28 -7.59 8.28
C ASN A 50 8.52 -7.63 7.41
N PHE A 51 9.47 -6.77 7.69
CA PHE A 51 10.80 -6.78 7.08
C PHE A 51 11.88 -6.87 8.15
N SER A 52 12.94 -7.60 7.85
CA SER A 52 14.19 -7.55 8.62
C SER A 52 15.34 -7.56 7.65
N ASP A 53 16.12 -6.46 7.63
CA ASP A 53 17.27 -6.27 6.74
C ASP A 53 16.99 -6.64 5.27
N GLY A 54 15.84 -6.20 4.76
CA GLY A 54 15.38 -6.45 3.40
C GLY A 54 14.72 -7.81 3.18
N THR A 55 14.79 -8.76 4.10
CA THR A 55 14.00 -9.99 4.04
C THR A 55 12.54 -9.69 4.30
N VAL A 56 11.66 -10.22 3.46
CA VAL A 56 10.21 -10.02 3.49
C VAL A 56 9.56 -11.23 4.17
N TYR A 57 8.78 -10.97 5.19
CA TYR A 57 7.99 -11.97 5.90
C TYR A 57 6.52 -11.64 5.75
N VAL A 58 5.71 -12.62 5.36
CA VAL A 58 4.27 -12.44 5.13
C VAL A 58 3.44 -13.44 5.93
N CYS A 59 2.29 -12.98 6.38
CA CYS A 59 1.32 -13.79 7.13
C CYS A 59 -0.08 -13.57 6.56
N THR A 60 -0.86 -14.67 6.38
CA THR A 60 -2.25 -14.61 5.91
C THR A 60 -3.27 -14.90 7.00
N THR A 61 -2.81 -15.17 8.21
CA THR A 61 -3.67 -15.49 9.34
C THR A 61 -3.77 -14.28 10.28
N PRO A 62 -4.86 -13.52 10.28
CA PRO A 62 -4.95 -12.28 11.06
C PRO A 62 -4.68 -12.44 12.56
N ALA A 63 -5.03 -13.60 13.12
CA ALA A 63 -4.77 -13.90 14.55
C ALA A 63 -3.26 -13.97 14.89
N ASN A 64 -2.40 -14.08 13.88
CA ASN A 64 -0.94 -14.15 14.04
C ASN A 64 -0.25 -12.83 13.70
N TYR A 65 -1.00 -11.79 13.31
CA TYR A 65 -0.39 -10.50 12.97
C TYR A 65 0.28 -9.91 14.18
N ALA A 66 1.57 -9.66 14.03
CA ALA A 66 2.40 -9.02 15.04
C ALA A 66 3.61 -8.38 14.36
N ASP A 67 4.07 -7.26 14.90
CA ASP A 67 5.23 -6.56 14.41
C ASP A 67 6.55 -7.18 14.89
N ASP A 68 7.63 -6.88 14.18
CA ASP A 68 9.02 -7.16 14.58
C ASP A 68 9.28 -8.65 14.92
N THR A 69 8.60 -9.56 14.24
CA THR A 69 8.69 -11.00 14.46
C THR A 69 8.61 -11.81 13.17
N THR A 70 9.14 -13.02 13.20
CA THR A 70 8.95 -14.04 12.18
C THR A 70 7.96 -15.13 12.60
N SER A 71 7.50 -15.11 13.84
CA SER A 71 6.61 -16.15 14.39
C SER A 71 5.25 -16.12 13.67
N GLY A 72 4.88 -17.23 13.04
CA GLY A 72 3.66 -17.32 12.24
C GLY A 72 3.74 -16.70 10.84
N TYR A 73 4.91 -16.23 10.43
CA TYR A 73 5.16 -15.64 9.11
C TYR A 73 5.95 -16.57 8.21
N THR A 74 5.72 -16.46 6.90
CA THR A 74 6.47 -17.14 5.85
C THR A 74 7.53 -16.19 5.28
N ASN A 75 8.78 -16.63 5.18
CA ASN A 75 9.81 -15.91 4.43
C ASN A 75 9.44 -15.91 2.94
N ALA A 76 9.13 -14.73 2.43
CA ALA A 76 8.71 -14.52 1.04
C ALA A 76 9.88 -14.19 0.08
N GLY A 77 11.07 -13.96 0.60
CA GLY A 77 12.24 -13.59 -0.19
C GLY A 77 12.85 -12.27 0.24
N THR A 78 13.56 -11.61 -0.66
CA THR A 78 14.29 -10.36 -0.35
C THR A 78 13.88 -9.26 -1.31
N LYS A 79 13.47 -8.12 -0.76
CA LYS A 79 13.24 -6.88 -1.52
C LYS A 79 14.55 -6.12 -1.74
N THR A 80 14.51 -5.10 -2.59
CA THR A 80 15.63 -4.15 -2.72
C THR A 80 16.02 -3.56 -1.36
N GLN A 81 17.34 -3.44 -1.14
CA GLN A 81 17.92 -2.81 0.05
C GLN A 81 18.40 -1.37 -0.22
N SER A 82 17.74 -0.71 -1.15
CA SER A 82 18.03 0.68 -1.51
C SER A 82 16.73 1.45 -1.73
N ASP A 83 16.77 2.73 -1.41
CA ASP A 83 15.71 3.67 -1.78
C ASP A 83 15.82 4.01 -3.26
N GLY A 84 14.69 4.29 -3.88
CA GLY A 84 14.68 4.81 -5.26
C GLY A 84 13.45 4.40 -6.04
N TRP A 85 13.44 4.84 -7.30
CA TRP A 85 12.41 4.51 -8.25
C TRP A 85 12.45 3.02 -8.59
N ILE A 86 11.28 2.37 -8.54
CA ILE A 86 11.16 0.93 -8.78
C ILE A 86 11.49 0.63 -10.23
N LYS A 87 12.46 -0.27 -10.43
CA LYS A 87 12.86 -0.77 -11.74
C LYS A 87 12.29 -2.17 -12.01
N ALA A 88 12.27 -3.02 -11.00
CA ALA A 88 11.74 -4.38 -11.11
C ALA A 88 10.93 -4.80 -9.88
N ILE A 89 9.93 -5.62 -10.12
CA ILE A 89 9.13 -6.29 -9.09
C ILE A 89 9.36 -7.79 -9.21
N GLY A 90 9.65 -8.45 -8.09
CA GLY A 90 9.74 -9.88 -7.97
C GLY A 90 8.49 -10.48 -7.34
N ILE A 91 8.21 -11.74 -7.68
CA ILE A 91 7.16 -12.56 -7.08
C ILE A 91 7.82 -13.57 -6.16
N SER A 92 7.27 -13.75 -4.96
CA SER A 92 7.77 -14.76 -4.01
C SER A 92 7.56 -16.18 -4.56
N SER A 93 8.58 -17.01 -4.43
CA SER A 93 8.47 -18.45 -4.75
C SER A 93 7.75 -19.23 -3.65
N THR A 94 7.78 -18.77 -2.41
CA THR A 94 7.16 -19.41 -1.25
C THR A 94 5.75 -18.91 -0.96
N ALA A 95 5.45 -17.67 -1.39
CA ALA A 95 4.15 -17.04 -1.30
C ALA A 95 3.78 -16.36 -2.63
N PRO A 96 3.34 -17.09 -3.67
CA PRO A 96 3.21 -16.60 -5.04
C PRO A 96 2.22 -15.45 -5.24
N TRP A 97 1.42 -15.14 -4.23
CA TRP A 97 0.53 -13.98 -4.18
C TRP A 97 1.24 -12.69 -3.70
N ALA A 98 2.43 -12.83 -3.09
CA ALA A 98 3.22 -11.71 -2.60
C ALA A 98 4.21 -11.23 -3.67
N PHE A 99 4.20 -9.93 -3.92
CA PHE A 99 5.12 -9.27 -4.83
C PHE A 99 5.70 -8.01 -4.16
N PHE A 100 6.94 -7.70 -4.48
CA PHE A 100 7.65 -6.57 -3.86
C PHE A 100 8.78 -6.08 -4.78
N PRO A 101 9.24 -4.82 -4.61
CA PRO A 101 10.34 -4.27 -5.38
C PRO A 101 11.65 -5.04 -5.13
N THR A 102 12.27 -5.53 -6.19
CA THR A 102 13.55 -6.25 -6.13
C THR A 102 14.72 -5.42 -6.63
N GLU A 103 14.45 -4.41 -7.46
CA GLU A 103 15.47 -3.52 -8.01
C GLU A 103 14.95 -2.09 -8.08
N VAL A 104 15.81 -1.12 -7.77
CA VAL A 104 15.60 0.31 -7.97
C VAL A 104 16.58 0.82 -9.04
N GLY A 105 16.33 2.01 -9.58
CA GLY A 105 17.17 2.60 -10.64
C GLY A 105 16.35 3.09 -11.83
N GLY A 106 15.03 3.16 -11.67
CA GLY A 106 14.13 3.84 -12.59
C GLY A 106 14.15 5.36 -12.41
N SER A 107 13.11 6.01 -12.92
CA SER A 107 12.83 7.43 -12.75
C SER A 107 11.32 7.66 -12.72
N GLU A 108 10.89 8.89 -12.52
CA GLU A 108 9.46 9.25 -12.59
C GLU A 108 8.81 9.00 -13.96
N THR A 109 9.58 8.71 -14.98
CA THR A 109 9.10 8.49 -16.35
C THR A 109 9.50 7.15 -16.95
N THR A 110 10.28 6.34 -16.23
CA THR A 110 10.76 5.01 -16.69
C THR A 110 10.36 3.91 -15.74
N TYR A 111 10.12 2.72 -16.27
CA TYR A 111 9.70 1.53 -15.52
C TYR A 111 8.42 1.77 -14.70
N ILE A 112 8.49 1.61 -13.38
CA ILE A 112 7.39 1.88 -12.47
C ILE A 112 7.63 3.24 -11.80
N PRO A 113 6.79 4.24 -12.07
CA PRO A 113 7.00 5.62 -11.59
C PRO A 113 6.56 5.82 -10.14
N ASP A 114 6.91 4.88 -9.29
CA ASP A 114 6.70 4.89 -7.86
C ASP A 114 8.00 4.48 -7.15
N CYS A 115 8.15 4.85 -5.90
CA CYS A 115 9.38 4.62 -5.15
C CYS A 115 9.28 3.44 -4.20
N ALA A 116 10.41 2.76 -4.01
CA ALA A 116 10.63 1.85 -2.90
C ALA A 116 11.44 2.54 -1.80
N GLY A 117 11.05 2.32 -0.55
CA GLY A 117 11.79 2.73 0.64
C GLY A 117 12.45 1.53 1.33
N TYR A 118 13.63 1.74 1.90
CA TYR A 118 14.37 0.74 2.65
C TYR A 118 14.84 1.28 3.99
N GLY A 119 14.77 0.46 5.03
CA GLY A 119 15.42 0.65 6.31
C GLY A 119 16.05 -0.67 6.78
N SER A 120 17.16 -0.60 7.51
CA SER A 120 17.77 -1.75 8.16
C SER A 120 17.04 -2.14 9.44
N GLY A 121 17.19 -3.39 9.88
CA GLY A 121 16.49 -3.94 11.04
C GLY A 121 15.01 -4.18 10.76
N TRP A 122 14.22 -4.29 11.83
CA TRP A 122 12.77 -4.49 11.71
C TRP A 122 12.05 -3.29 11.14
N ARG A 123 11.17 -3.53 10.17
CA ARG A 123 10.37 -2.51 9.49
C ARG A 123 8.99 -3.03 9.15
N VAL A 124 8.06 -2.12 8.97
CA VAL A 124 6.68 -2.37 8.52
C VAL A 124 6.44 -1.79 7.14
N LEU A 125 5.37 -2.22 6.48
CA LEU A 125 4.99 -1.75 5.15
C LEU A 125 4.03 -0.58 5.23
N TYR A 126 4.38 0.52 4.56
CA TYR A 126 3.48 1.60 4.21
C TYR A 126 3.36 1.69 2.68
N VAL A 127 2.16 1.92 2.20
CA VAL A 127 1.87 2.07 0.76
C VAL A 127 1.14 3.37 0.47
N GLY A 128 1.09 3.75 -0.80
CA GLY A 128 0.26 4.84 -1.30
C GLY A 128 0.85 6.24 -1.22
N GLY A 129 1.69 6.53 -0.25
CA GLY A 129 2.25 7.87 -0.02
C GLY A 129 1.31 8.83 0.70
N GLY A 130 1.87 9.79 1.43
CA GLY A 130 1.13 10.77 2.21
C GLY A 130 1.07 12.15 1.55
N TYR A 131 0.20 13.03 2.04
CA TYR A 131 -0.06 14.38 1.51
C TYR A 131 1.16 15.30 1.50
N GLY A 132 2.16 15.04 2.35
CA GLY A 132 3.40 15.81 2.43
C GLY A 132 4.51 15.33 1.49
N ASN A 133 4.29 14.24 0.76
CA ASN A 133 5.31 13.68 -0.11
C ASN A 133 5.39 14.41 -1.46
N SER A 134 6.56 14.36 -2.08
CA SER A 134 6.73 14.79 -3.47
C SER A 134 5.94 13.88 -4.42
N THR A 135 5.68 14.35 -5.64
CA THR A 135 4.90 13.57 -6.63
C THR A 135 5.45 12.19 -6.90
N GLY A 136 6.77 12.01 -6.89
CA GLY A 136 7.44 10.74 -7.09
C GLY A 136 7.27 9.72 -5.96
N ASN A 137 6.94 10.20 -4.76
CA ASN A 137 6.76 9.36 -3.58
C ASN A 137 5.28 9.12 -3.25
N VAL A 138 4.40 9.19 -4.25
CA VAL A 138 2.96 9.01 -4.07
C VAL A 138 2.40 8.24 -5.25
N GLY A 139 1.86 7.07 -5.01
CA GLY A 139 1.27 6.25 -6.07
C GLY A 139 0.83 4.88 -5.62
N LEU A 140 0.14 4.20 -6.53
CA LEU A 140 -0.45 2.88 -6.27
C LEU A 140 0.59 1.82 -5.91
N PHE A 141 1.79 1.92 -6.48
CA PHE A 141 2.88 0.96 -6.26
C PHE A 141 3.96 1.49 -5.31
N ASN A 142 3.71 2.63 -4.66
CA ASN A 142 4.66 3.12 -3.67
C ASN A 142 4.77 2.13 -2.52
N PHE A 143 5.99 1.67 -2.27
CA PHE A 143 6.30 0.58 -1.36
C PHE A 143 7.34 1.04 -0.35
N ASN A 144 6.92 1.49 0.82
CA ASN A 144 7.82 2.04 1.81
C ASN A 144 8.02 1.07 2.99
N ALA A 145 9.23 0.57 3.14
CA ALA A 145 9.68 -0.28 4.23
C ALA A 145 10.86 0.35 4.99
N ASN A 146 10.79 1.65 5.27
CA ASN A 146 11.83 2.37 6.03
C ASN A 146 11.42 2.74 7.45
N ASN A 147 10.17 2.55 7.83
CA ASN A 147 9.63 2.92 9.13
C ASN A 147 9.54 1.72 10.08
N THR A 148 9.76 1.97 11.38
CA THR A 148 9.52 0.98 12.45
C THR A 148 8.04 0.92 12.81
N SER A 149 7.63 -0.15 13.47
CA SER A 149 6.28 -0.36 13.99
C SER A 149 5.81 0.73 14.96
N SER A 150 6.74 1.39 15.64
CA SER A 150 6.46 2.48 16.58
C SER A 150 6.23 3.85 15.92
N ASN A 151 6.36 3.96 14.59
CA ASN A 151 6.18 5.24 13.91
C ASN A 151 4.71 5.69 13.96
N SER A 152 4.49 6.93 14.43
CA SER A 152 3.18 7.54 14.54
C SER A 152 3.25 8.98 14.07
N ASN A 153 2.60 9.28 12.95
CA ASN A 153 2.57 10.60 12.33
C ASN A 153 1.17 10.93 11.81
N SER A 154 0.88 12.21 11.64
CA SER A 154 -0.42 12.69 11.13
C SER A 154 -0.72 12.28 9.67
N ASN A 155 0.29 11.84 8.93
CA ASN A 155 0.16 11.36 7.55
C ASN A 155 0.21 9.84 7.42
N VAL A 156 0.07 9.11 8.54
CA VAL A 156 0.03 7.63 8.58
C VAL A 156 -1.30 7.17 9.14
N GLY A 157 -1.91 6.19 8.52
CA GLY A 157 -3.17 5.60 8.95
C GLY A 157 -3.32 4.17 8.43
N ALA A 158 -4.48 3.59 8.68
CA ALA A 158 -4.83 2.26 8.20
C ALA A 158 -6.29 2.24 7.77
N ARG A 159 -6.65 1.30 6.91
CA ARG A 159 -8.04 0.99 6.56
C ARG A 159 -8.40 -0.38 7.05
N LEU A 160 -9.58 -0.49 7.62
CA LEU A 160 -10.15 -1.78 7.94
C LEU A 160 -10.71 -2.41 6.66
N LEU A 161 -10.26 -3.62 6.35
CA LEU A 161 -10.85 -4.45 5.31
C LEU A 161 -11.89 -5.37 5.95
N VAL A 162 -13.15 -5.15 5.60
CA VAL A 162 -14.26 -5.99 6.06
C VAL A 162 -14.67 -6.91 4.91
N PHE A 163 -14.54 -8.22 5.11
CA PHE A 163 -15.11 -9.20 4.21
C PHE A 163 -16.51 -9.59 4.72
N SER A 164 -17.55 -9.33 3.95
CA SER A 164 -18.85 -9.96 4.16
C SER A 164 -18.80 -11.34 3.53
N LEU A 165 -18.90 -12.40 4.34
CA LEU A 165 -19.17 -13.75 3.84
C LEU A 165 -20.64 -13.80 3.42
N ILE A 166 -20.93 -13.47 2.17
CA ILE A 166 -22.23 -13.71 1.57
C ILE A 166 -22.38 -15.22 1.42
N GLY A 167 -23.03 -15.87 2.39
CA GLY A 167 -23.28 -17.31 2.32
C GLY A 167 -23.47 -18.05 3.65
N ALA A 168 -23.03 -17.50 4.77
CA ALA A 168 -23.44 -18.00 6.08
C ALA A 168 -24.56 -17.09 6.59
N GLY A 169 -25.79 -17.59 6.67
CA GLY A 169 -26.98 -16.83 7.04
C GLY A 169 -26.77 -15.94 8.27
N PHE A 170 -26.45 -14.70 8.02
CA PHE A 170 -26.52 -13.65 9.03
C PHE A 170 -28.02 -13.31 9.19
N SER A 171 -28.64 -13.81 10.22
CA SER A 171 -29.88 -13.21 10.68
C SER A 171 -29.54 -11.82 11.17
N SER A 172 -30.06 -10.80 10.48
CA SER A 172 -29.99 -9.43 10.93
C SER A 172 -30.52 -9.36 12.37
N PRO A 173 -29.87 -8.66 13.30
CA PRO A 173 -30.42 -8.39 14.61
C PRO A 173 -31.74 -7.58 14.57
N LEU A 174 -32.15 -7.11 13.40
CA LEU A 174 -33.39 -6.34 13.18
C LEU A 174 -34.52 -7.16 12.54
N GLY A 175 -34.37 -8.48 12.34
CA GLY A 175 -35.45 -9.36 11.94
C GLY A 175 -36.01 -9.16 10.52
N GLU A 176 -35.31 -8.45 9.63
CA GLU A 176 -35.76 -8.31 8.24
C GLU A 176 -35.07 -9.35 7.35
N ASN A 177 -35.82 -10.29 6.83
CA ASN A 177 -35.42 -11.19 5.76
C ASN A 177 -35.37 -10.40 4.45
N ILE A 178 -34.17 -10.10 3.95
CA ILE A 178 -34.01 -9.66 2.56
C ILE A 178 -33.92 -10.93 1.72
N ALA A 179 -35.04 -11.32 1.11
CA ALA A 179 -35.07 -12.33 0.06
C ALA A 179 -34.38 -11.76 -1.19
N ALA A 180 -33.61 -12.61 -1.84
CA ALA A 180 -32.82 -12.32 -3.03
C ALA A 180 -33.66 -11.88 -4.23
#